data_517a5e14ab62b4b11d243336e07a8bb6
#
_entry.id   517a5e14ab62b4b11d243336e07a8bb6
#
_cell.length_a   1.000
_cell.length_b   1.000
_cell.length_c   1.000
_cell.angle_alpha   90.00
_cell.angle_beta   90.00
_cell.angle_gamma   90.00
#
_symmetry.space_group_name_H-M   'P 1'
#
loop_
_entity.id
_entity.type
_entity.pdbx_description
1 polymer ?
#
loop_
_entity_poly.entity_id
_entity_poly.type
_entity_poly.pdbx_seq_one_letter_code
_entity_poly.pdbx_strand_id
1 'polypeptide(L)'
;RFAMEHQIPIHLHLAETEGEVKDSLDRFGLTPVRYLYKLGVLSPRLIIAHGIYIDDDELRMLADHEVKVVHNPASNMKLASGIHFKFKEMRQLGITVGLGTDGCSSSNNLDMIEAMKLASLLGKAWRKDPEALTANEMLQAATAEGAAMFGLKAGQIKEGYLADLCLIDLNTPAFTPNFNFVSNLVYAANGSCVDTVICDGKILMQDKKVPGEEEIMEHTAELAYKLVREP
;
A
#
# COMPACT_ATOMS: atom_id res chain seq x y z
N ARG A 1 -6.08 7.23 23.20
CA ARG A 1 -6.98 6.72 24.24
C ARG A 1 -8.21 6.05 23.62
N PHE A 2 -9.00 6.76 22.79
CA PHE A 2 -10.21 6.23 22.12
C PHE A 2 -9.95 4.91 21.37
N ALA A 3 -8.93 4.85 20.54
CA ALA A 3 -8.58 3.64 19.78
C ALA A 3 -8.24 2.43 20.68
N MET A 4 -7.61 2.69 21.82
CA MET A 4 -7.30 1.63 22.80
C MET A 4 -8.56 1.16 23.53
N GLU A 5 -9.43 2.06 23.92
CA GLU A 5 -10.69 1.74 24.60
C GLU A 5 -11.63 0.90 23.69
N HIS A 6 -11.68 1.25 22.40
CA HIS A 6 -12.53 0.57 21.41
C HIS A 6 -11.84 -0.52 20.61
N GLN A 7 -10.56 -0.77 20.88
CA GLN A 7 -9.75 -1.79 20.21
C GLN A 7 -9.71 -1.68 18.67
N ILE A 8 -9.75 -0.43 18.16
CA ILE A 8 -9.69 -0.14 16.72
C ILE A 8 -8.26 0.24 16.30
N PRO A 9 -7.87 -0.02 15.02
CA PRO A 9 -6.57 0.41 14.51
C PRO A 9 -6.49 1.94 14.40
N ILE A 10 -5.26 2.45 14.43
CA ILE A 10 -4.90 3.83 14.11
C ILE A 10 -4.13 3.79 12.81
N HIS A 11 -4.54 4.59 11.82
CA HIS A 11 -3.80 4.75 10.58
C HIS A 11 -3.43 6.23 10.40
N LEU A 12 -2.14 6.51 10.15
CA LEU A 12 -1.63 7.86 9.94
C LEU A 12 -0.40 7.88 9.01
N HIS A 13 -0.15 9.02 8.38
CA HIS A 13 1.09 9.28 7.65
C HIS A 13 2.22 9.57 8.64
N LEU A 14 3.42 9.03 8.40
CA LEU A 14 4.57 9.22 9.27
C LEU A 14 5.88 9.13 8.50
N ALA A 15 6.75 10.11 8.75
CA ALA A 15 8.10 10.18 8.19
C ALA A 15 8.08 10.04 6.65
N GLU A 16 7.15 10.74 6.01
CA GLU A 16 7.00 10.74 4.56
C GLU A 16 8.04 11.61 3.87
N THR A 17 8.33 12.80 4.41
CA THR A 17 9.21 13.79 3.79
C THR A 17 10.30 14.27 4.74
N GLU A 18 11.42 14.77 4.18
CA GLU A 18 12.45 15.45 4.97
C GLU A 18 11.89 16.69 5.70
N GLY A 19 10.95 17.39 5.05
CA GLY A 19 10.27 18.54 5.64
C GLY A 19 9.53 18.18 6.92
N GLU A 20 8.77 17.08 6.91
CA GLU A 20 8.08 16.56 8.10
C GLU A 20 9.06 16.27 9.24
N VAL A 21 10.18 15.60 8.93
CA VAL A 21 11.20 15.27 9.95
C VAL A 21 11.80 16.55 10.53
N LYS A 22 12.14 17.52 9.68
CA LYS A 22 12.68 18.80 10.11
C LYS A 22 11.67 19.57 10.97
N ASP A 23 10.43 19.68 10.54
CA ASP A 23 9.38 20.38 11.31
C ASP A 23 9.15 19.73 12.68
N SER A 24 9.21 18.40 12.76
CA SER A 24 9.11 17.67 14.02
C SER A 24 10.28 17.96 14.95
N LEU A 25 11.50 17.99 14.41
CA LEU A 25 12.71 18.35 15.17
C LEU A 25 12.65 19.80 15.66
N ASP A 26 12.27 20.73 14.79
CA ASP A 26 12.19 22.16 15.14
C ASP A 26 11.12 22.44 16.22
N ARG A 27 9.99 21.73 16.18
CA ARG A 27 8.85 21.95 17.09
C ARG A 27 8.95 21.16 18.39
N PHE A 28 9.47 19.92 18.34
CA PHE A 28 9.39 18.98 19.46
C PHE A 28 10.78 18.48 19.91
N GLY A 29 11.85 18.79 19.18
CA GLY A 29 13.20 18.29 19.43
C GLY A 29 13.35 16.77 19.18
N LEU A 30 12.40 16.16 18.48
CA LEU A 30 12.33 14.71 18.22
C LEU A 30 11.89 14.46 16.78
N THR A 31 12.37 13.37 16.19
CA THR A 31 11.87 12.86 14.92
C THR A 31 10.42 12.37 15.07
N PRO A 32 9.64 12.24 13.98
CA PRO A 32 8.24 11.81 14.05
C PRO A 32 8.03 10.49 14.83
N VAL A 33 8.84 9.48 14.59
CA VAL A 33 8.74 8.18 15.28
C VAL A 33 9.02 8.32 16.78
N ARG A 34 10.13 9.02 17.15
CA ARG A 34 10.48 9.24 18.56
C ARG A 34 9.46 10.10 19.29
N TYR A 35 8.82 11.04 18.57
CA TYR A 35 7.74 11.83 19.15
C TYR A 35 6.51 10.98 19.46
N LEU A 36 6.08 10.11 18.53
CA LEU A 36 4.98 9.18 18.80
C LEU A 36 5.31 8.17 19.91
N TYR A 37 6.56 7.70 19.98
CA TYR A 37 7.02 6.87 21.08
C TYR A 37 6.87 7.58 22.44
N LYS A 38 7.33 8.83 22.53
CA LYS A 38 7.20 9.65 23.75
C LYS A 38 5.74 9.84 24.17
N LEU A 39 4.83 9.93 23.21
CA LEU A 39 3.39 10.04 23.44
C LEU A 39 2.71 8.71 23.80
N GLY A 40 3.44 7.57 23.76
CA GLY A 40 2.87 6.25 23.99
C GLY A 40 1.89 5.78 22.91
N VAL A 41 2.07 6.24 21.67
CA VAL A 41 1.18 5.91 20.54
C VAL A 41 1.63 4.65 19.81
N LEU A 42 2.93 4.30 19.86
CA LEU A 42 3.44 3.10 19.23
C LEU A 42 2.80 1.86 19.86
N SER A 43 2.15 1.04 19.05
CA SER A 43 1.44 -0.16 19.53
C SER A 43 1.11 -1.09 18.34
N PRO A 44 0.72 -2.35 18.60
CA PRO A 44 0.27 -3.27 17.54
C PRO A 44 -0.96 -2.80 16.75
N ARG A 45 -1.63 -1.73 17.20
CA ARG A 45 -2.78 -1.13 16.50
C ARG A 45 -2.39 0.00 15.56
N LEU A 46 -1.14 0.46 15.62
CA LEU A 46 -0.66 1.53 14.76
C LEU A 46 -0.25 0.97 13.40
N ILE A 47 -0.80 1.57 12.35
CA ILE A 47 -0.43 1.35 10.96
C ILE A 47 0.04 2.69 10.43
N ILE A 48 1.29 2.79 10.01
CA ILE A 48 1.86 4.00 9.43
C ILE A 48 1.93 3.89 7.90
N ALA A 49 1.59 4.97 7.20
CA ALA A 49 1.82 5.12 5.79
C ALA A 49 3.18 5.79 5.54
N HIS A 50 3.81 5.45 4.42
CA HIS A 50 5.10 5.94 3.91
C HIS A 50 6.32 5.41 4.67
N GLY A 51 6.70 6.00 5.81
CA GLY A 51 7.85 5.52 6.58
C GLY A 51 9.18 5.55 5.83
N ILE A 52 9.45 6.61 5.06
CA ILE A 52 10.64 6.74 4.20
C ILE A 52 11.85 7.21 5.01
N TYR A 53 11.64 8.23 5.84
CA TYR A 53 12.69 8.88 6.63
C TYR A 53 12.74 8.34 8.05
N ILE A 54 13.03 7.03 8.17
CA ILE A 54 13.15 6.30 9.43
C ILE A 54 14.58 5.78 9.57
N ASP A 55 15.25 6.06 10.68
CA ASP A 55 16.57 5.51 10.96
C ASP A 55 16.53 4.07 11.49
N ASP A 56 17.68 3.44 11.68
CA ASP A 56 17.73 2.03 12.07
C ASP A 56 17.30 1.78 13.53
N ASP A 57 17.48 2.77 14.41
CA ASP A 57 17.00 2.68 15.80
C ASP A 57 15.48 2.84 15.84
N GLU A 58 14.93 3.73 15.03
CA GLU A 58 13.49 3.90 14.88
C GLU A 58 12.81 2.66 14.29
N LEU A 59 13.47 1.98 13.34
CA LEU A 59 12.97 0.69 12.85
C LEU A 59 12.86 -0.34 13.98
N ARG A 60 13.85 -0.41 14.87
CA ARG A 60 13.78 -1.28 16.06
C ARG A 60 12.64 -0.87 17.00
N MET A 61 12.47 0.44 17.22
CA MET A 61 11.33 0.94 18.01
C MET A 61 9.98 0.53 17.43
N LEU A 62 9.81 0.62 16.09
CA LEU A 62 8.60 0.17 15.43
C LEU A 62 8.39 -1.35 15.57
N ALA A 63 9.46 -2.14 15.40
CA ALA A 63 9.43 -3.60 15.57
C ALA A 63 9.06 -4.01 17.00
N ASP A 64 9.71 -3.43 18.01
CA ASP A 64 9.47 -3.71 19.43
C ASP A 64 8.02 -3.42 19.87
N HIS A 65 7.34 -2.51 19.15
CA HIS A 65 5.95 -2.15 19.38
C HIS A 65 4.97 -2.75 18.37
N GLU A 66 5.44 -3.69 17.53
CA GLU A 66 4.63 -4.38 16.51
C GLU A 66 3.87 -3.42 15.56
N VAL A 67 4.42 -2.22 15.32
CA VAL A 67 3.84 -1.25 14.38
C VAL A 67 3.92 -1.80 12.96
N LYS A 68 2.89 -1.56 12.16
CA LYS A 68 2.80 -2.00 10.77
C LYS A 68 3.05 -0.83 9.84
N VAL A 69 3.59 -1.10 8.66
CA VAL A 69 3.98 -0.05 7.70
C VAL A 69 3.37 -0.32 6.32
N VAL A 70 2.81 0.70 5.69
CA VAL A 70 2.28 0.64 4.32
C VAL A 70 3.20 1.43 3.39
N HIS A 71 3.74 0.76 2.38
CA HIS A 71 4.54 1.37 1.33
C HIS A 71 3.65 1.89 0.20
N ASN A 72 3.77 3.17 -0.15
CA ASN A 72 2.99 3.85 -1.19
C ASN A 72 3.91 4.34 -2.33
N PRO A 73 4.46 3.44 -3.18
CA PRO A 73 5.54 3.77 -4.10
C PRO A 73 5.16 4.84 -5.13
N ALA A 74 3.96 4.77 -5.70
CA ALA A 74 3.50 5.70 -6.72
C ALA A 74 3.39 7.13 -6.16
N SER A 75 2.75 7.29 -5.00
CA SER A 75 2.61 8.57 -4.30
C SER A 75 3.97 9.15 -3.93
N ASN A 76 4.82 8.33 -3.30
CA ASN A 76 6.16 8.76 -2.87
C ASN A 76 7.00 9.30 -4.03
N MET A 77 6.94 8.65 -5.21
CA MET A 77 7.66 9.10 -6.40
C MET A 77 7.03 10.33 -7.03
N LYS A 78 5.70 10.36 -7.19
CA LYS A 78 4.99 11.47 -7.84
C LYS A 78 5.14 12.77 -7.05
N LEU A 79 5.07 12.70 -5.72
CA LEU A 79 5.21 13.85 -4.83
C LEU A 79 6.67 14.16 -4.48
N ALA A 80 7.62 13.36 -4.99
CA ALA A 80 9.05 13.45 -4.69
C ALA A 80 9.33 13.40 -3.16
N SER A 81 8.49 12.68 -2.41
CA SER A 81 8.66 12.51 -0.97
C SER A 81 9.94 11.75 -0.63
N GLY A 82 10.35 10.77 -1.47
CA GLY A 82 11.57 9.99 -1.32
C GLY A 82 11.43 8.58 -1.87
N ILE A 83 12.56 7.89 -2.01
CA ILE A 83 12.63 6.57 -2.65
C ILE A 83 13.26 5.47 -1.78
N HIS A 84 13.84 5.82 -0.63
CA HIS A 84 14.67 4.91 0.17
C HIS A 84 13.84 4.14 1.20
N PHE A 85 12.77 3.48 0.76
CA PHE A 85 11.94 2.66 1.64
C PHE A 85 12.66 1.38 2.08
N LYS A 86 12.84 1.19 3.38
CA LYS A 86 13.66 0.13 3.99
C LYS A 86 12.92 -1.21 4.12
N PHE A 87 12.34 -1.72 3.01
CA PHE A 87 11.53 -2.94 3.01
C PHE A 87 12.25 -4.15 3.59
N LYS A 88 13.49 -4.42 3.14
CA LYS A 88 14.27 -5.59 3.60
C LYS A 88 14.57 -5.52 5.09
N GLU A 89 14.97 -4.35 5.58
CA GLU A 89 15.29 -4.10 6.99
C GLU A 89 14.05 -4.26 7.87
N MET A 90 12.92 -3.72 7.44
CA MET A 90 11.63 -3.91 8.13
C MET A 90 11.25 -5.38 8.23
N ARG A 91 11.37 -6.13 7.12
CA ARG A 91 11.09 -7.58 7.10
C ARG A 91 12.03 -8.38 8.00
N GLN A 92 13.32 -8.05 8.03
CA GLN A 92 14.31 -8.71 8.90
C GLN A 92 14.01 -8.49 10.39
N LEU A 93 13.42 -7.34 10.74
CA LEU A 93 12.97 -7.03 12.10
C LEU A 93 11.56 -7.56 12.43
N GLY A 94 10.91 -8.27 11.49
CA GLY A 94 9.57 -8.83 11.69
C GLY A 94 8.44 -7.81 11.56
N ILE A 95 8.71 -6.61 11.07
CA ILE A 95 7.66 -5.60 10.79
C ILE A 95 6.80 -6.09 9.62
N THR A 96 5.49 -6.11 9.81
CA THR A 96 4.54 -6.39 8.72
C THR A 96 4.49 -5.19 7.78
N VAL A 97 4.76 -5.42 6.50
CA VAL A 97 4.75 -4.38 5.46
C VAL A 97 3.71 -4.72 4.40
N GLY A 98 2.72 -3.84 4.22
CA GLY A 98 1.77 -3.91 3.12
C GLY A 98 2.09 -2.91 2.01
N LEU A 99 1.35 -3.01 0.90
CA LEU A 99 1.35 -2.03 -0.17
C LEU A 99 0.07 -1.21 -0.16
N GLY A 100 0.17 0.04 -0.58
CA GLY A 100 -0.94 0.94 -0.81
C GLY A 100 -0.75 1.76 -2.08
N THR A 101 -1.85 2.22 -2.63
CA THR A 101 -1.85 3.15 -3.77
C THR A 101 -1.82 4.60 -3.33
N ASP A 102 -2.11 4.86 -2.04
CA ASP A 102 -2.50 6.19 -1.54
C ASP A 102 -3.78 6.71 -2.22
N GLY A 103 -4.16 7.94 -1.99
CA GLY A 103 -5.34 8.54 -2.63
C GLY A 103 -5.11 8.95 -4.09
N CYS A 104 -6.20 9.04 -4.87
CA CYS A 104 -6.15 9.46 -6.27
C CYS A 104 -5.51 10.84 -6.47
N SER A 105 -5.59 11.75 -5.50
CA SER A 105 -4.92 13.06 -5.58
C SER A 105 -3.40 12.96 -5.53
N SER A 106 -2.87 11.96 -4.82
CA SER A 106 -1.43 11.73 -4.64
C SER A 106 -0.82 10.91 -5.78
N SER A 107 -1.52 9.87 -6.28
CA SER A 107 -0.97 8.94 -7.27
C SER A 107 -1.65 8.98 -8.64
N ASN A 108 -2.85 9.57 -8.76
CA ASN A 108 -3.77 9.56 -9.91
C ASN A 108 -4.34 8.17 -10.27
N ASN A 109 -4.10 7.17 -9.46
CA ASN A 109 -4.35 5.79 -9.81
C ASN A 109 -4.56 4.94 -8.54
N LEU A 110 -5.43 3.93 -8.60
CA LEU A 110 -5.69 2.98 -7.53
C LEU A 110 -5.34 1.53 -7.94
N ASP A 111 -4.43 1.37 -8.91
CA ASP A 111 -4.02 0.07 -9.43
C ASP A 111 -2.97 -0.59 -8.52
N MET A 112 -3.39 -1.61 -7.75
CA MET A 112 -2.49 -2.38 -6.87
C MET A 112 -1.49 -3.24 -7.65
N ILE A 113 -1.80 -3.65 -8.89
CA ILE A 113 -0.86 -4.41 -9.72
C ILE A 113 0.29 -3.48 -10.15
N GLU A 114 -0.03 -2.25 -10.53
CA GLU A 114 0.99 -1.23 -10.79
C GLU A 114 1.79 -0.87 -9.54
N ALA A 115 1.15 -0.74 -8.38
CA ALA A 115 1.85 -0.49 -7.12
C ALA A 115 2.88 -1.59 -6.79
N MET A 116 2.55 -2.87 -7.02
CA MET A 116 3.50 -3.99 -6.87
C MET A 116 4.72 -3.83 -7.78
N LYS A 117 4.51 -3.48 -9.06
CA LYS A 117 5.58 -3.25 -10.03
C LYS A 117 6.49 -2.11 -9.60
N LEU A 118 5.89 -0.97 -9.25
CA LEU A 118 6.64 0.22 -8.85
C LEU A 118 7.47 -0.03 -7.58
N ALA A 119 6.90 -0.68 -6.56
CA ALA A 119 7.62 -1.04 -5.35
C ALA A 119 8.83 -1.93 -5.64
N SER A 120 8.64 -2.98 -6.45
CA SER A 120 9.71 -3.90 -6.82
C SER A 120 10.82 -3.20 -7.59
N LEU A 121 10.49 -2.48 -8.66
CA LEU A 121 11.47 -1.83 -9.53
C LEU A 121 12.24 -0.73 -8.80
N LEU A 122 11.54 0.09 -8.02
CA LEU A 122 12.15 1.14 -7.23
C LEU A 122 13.13 0.57 -6.19
N GLY A 123 12.69 -0.46 -5.46
CA GLY A 123 13.52 -1.11 -4.46
C GLY A 123 14.79 -1.72 -5.05
N LYS A 124 14.69 -2.39 -6.22
CA LYS A 124 15.86 -2.91 -6.96
C LYS A 124 16.80 -1.80 -7.41
N ALA A 125 16.26 -0.73 -7.95
CA ALA A 125 17.03 0.36 -8.52
C ALA A 125 17.87 1.09 -7.46
N TRP A 126 17.26 1.55 -6.36
CA TRP A 126 18.00 2.29 -5.35
C TRP A 126 18.96 1.41 -4.55
N ARG A 127 18.63 0.12 -4.36
CA ARG A 127 19.51 -0.85 -3.71
C ARG A 127 20.62 -1.38 -4.62
N LYS A 128 20.51 -1.20 -5.93
CA LYS A 128 21.39 -1.79 -6.94
C LYS A 128 21.48 -3.33 -6.79
N ASP A 129 20.34 -3.94 -6.44
CA ASP A 129 20.21 -5.37 -6.15
C ASP A 129 19.00 -5.93 -6.94
N PRO A 130 19.22 -6.74 -7.98
CA PRO A 130 18.14 -7.31 -8.79
C PRO A 130 17.29 -8.35 -8.05
N GLU A 131 17.75 -8.84 -6.89
CA GLU A 131 17.02 -9.80 -6.05
C GLU A 131 16.21 -9.12 -4.94
N ALA A 132 16.32 -7.80 -4.78
CA ALA A 132 15.53 -7.05 -3.81
C ALA A 132 14.06 -6.98 -4.22
N LEU A 133 13.15 -7.02 -3.25
CA LEU A 133 11.71 -6.84 -3.44
C LEU A 133 11.19 -7.70 -4.61
N THR A 134 11.25 -9.01 -4.43
CA THR A 134 10.83 -10.00 -5.44
C THR A 134 9.34 -9.89 -5.77
N ALA A 135 8.92 -10.41 -6.92
CA ALA A 135 7.52 -10.44 -7.31
C ALA A 135 6.63 -11.14 -6.26
N ASN A 136 7.12 -12.25 -5.67
CA ASN A 136 6.39 -12.97 -4.63
C ASN A 136 6.22 -12.12 -3.34
N GLU A 137 7.25 -11.41 -2.91
CA GLU A 137 7.16 -10.51 -1.75
C GLU A 137 6.15 -9.39 -2.01
N MET A 138 6.12 -8.84 -3.22
CA MET A 138 5.17 -7.77 -3.57
C MET A 138 3.73 -8.30 -3.62
N LEU A 139 3.51 -9.51 -4.14
CA LEU A 139 2.19 -10.12 -4.12
C LEU A 139 1.71 -10.38 -2.68
N GLN A 140 2.59 -10.87 -1.80
CA GLN A 140 2.25 -11.07 -0.38
C GLN A 140 1.93 -9.74 0.30
N ALA A 141 2.72 -8.70 0.08
CA ALA A 141 2.49 -7.37 0.65
C ALA A 141 1.17 -6.75 0.17
N ALA A 142 0.78 -6.99 -1.09
CA ALA A 142 -0.47 -6.51 -1.68
C ALA A 142 -1.71 -7.34 -1.28
N THR A 143 -1.54 -8.51 -0.67
CA THR A 143 -2.65 -9.45 -0.35
C THR A 143 -2.64 -9.87 1.10
N ALA A 144 -1.97 -10.97 1.44
CA ALA A 144 -2.01 -11.60 2.76
C ALA A 144 -1.51 -10.69 3.88
N GLU A 145 -0.44 -9.93 3.65
CA GLU A 145 0.14 -9.04 4.66
C GLU A 145 -0.71 -7.79 4.85
N GLY A 146 -1.26 -7.22 3.76
CA GLY A 146 -2.24 -6.15 3.86
C GLY A 146 -3.46 -6.55 4.69
N ALA A 147 -4.01 -7.74 4.46
CA ALA A 147 -5.13 -8.27 5.25
C ALA A 147 -4.73 -8.49 6.73
N ALA A 148 -3.55 -9.05 6.98
CA ALA A 148 -3.05 -9.30 8.33
C ALA A 148 -2.88 -8.03 9.16
N MET A 149 -2.54 -6.88 8.54
CA MET A 149 -2.44 -5.60 9.23
C MET A 149 -3.73 -5.21 9.95
N PHE A 150 -4.87 -5.56 9.37
CA PHE A 150 -6.20 -5.27 9.90
C PHE A 150 -6.81 -6.44 10.67
N GLY A 151 -6.05 -7.54 10.84
CA GLY A 151 -6.56 -8.75 11.49
C GLY A 151 -7.65 -9.48 10.69
N LEU A 152 -7.71 -9.27 9.38
CA LEU A 152 -8.70 -9.88 8.50
C LEU A 152 -8.24 -11.27 8.03
N LYS A 153 -9.16 -12.21 8.00
CA LYS A 153 -8.97 -13.50 7.35
C LYS A 153 -9.22 -13.35 5.84
N ALA A 154 -8.33 -12.65 5.13
CA ALA A 154 -8.40 -12.36 3.71
C ALA A 154 -7.01 -12.46 3.07
N GLY A 155 -6.92 -12.19 1.76
CA GLY A 155 -5.65 -12.18 1.01
C GLY A 155 -5.06 -13.55 0.72
N GLN A 156 -5.78 -14.63 1.02
CA GLN A 156 -5.42 -16.02 0.72
C GLN A 156 -6.67 -16.82 0.35
N ILE A 157 -6.55 -17.73 -0.62
CA ILE A 157 -7.60 -18.69 -0.94
C ILE A 157 -7.50 -19.85 0.06
N LYS A 158 -8.33 -19.79 1.11
CA LYS A 158 -8.30 -20.75 2.20
C LYS A 158 -9.68 -20.86 2.86
N GLU A 159 -10.04 -22.05 3.33
CA GLU A 159 -11.28 -22.28 4.09
C GLU A 159 -11.37 -21.38 5.33
N GLY A 160 -12.53 -20.76 5.53
CA GLY A 160 -12.81 -19.85 6.64
C GLY A 160 -12.26 -18.43 6.46
N TYR A 161 -11.71 -18.11 5.26
CA TYR A 161 -11.32 -16.77 4.86
C TYR A 161 -12.45 -16.08 4.08
N LEU A 162 -12.41 -14.75 4.05
CA LEU A 162 -13.32 -13.95 3.23
C LEU A 162 -13.15 -14.33 1.76
N ALA A 163 -14.26 -14.40 1.04
CA ALA A 163 -14.26 -14.66 -0.40
C ALA A 163 -14.01 -13.36 -1.18
N ASP A 164 -12.81 -12.78 -0.97
CA ASP A 164 -12.31 -11.61 -1.68
C ASP A 164 -11.35 -12.10 -2.77
N LEU A 165 -11.80 -12.09 -4.02
CA LEU A 165 -11.13 -12.73 -5.14
C LEU A 165 -11.08 -11.81 -6.36
N CYS A 166 -9.97 -11.89 -7.11
CA CYS A 166 -9.84 -11.33 -8.45
C CYS A 166 -9.58 -12.47 -9.45
N LEU A 167 -10.37 -12.55 -10.50
CA LEU A 167 -10.09 -13.43 -11.65
C LEU A 167 -9.29 -12.64 -12.68
N ILE A 168 -8.19 -13.24 -13.13
CA ILE A 168 -7.24 -12.62 -14.06
C ILE A 168 -7.43 -13.24 -15.43
N ASP A 169 -7.61 -12.39 -16.45
CA ASP A 169 -7.64 -12.79 -17.86
C ASP A 169 -6.20 -13.11 -18.32
N LEU A 170 -5.94 -14.39 -18.55
CA LEU A 170 -4.63 -14.88 -19.05
C LEU A 170 -4.48 -14.81 -20.56
N ASN A 171 -5.56 -14.52 -21.29
CA ASN A 171 -5.55 -14.39 -22.77
C ASN A 171 -5.10 -13.01 -23.21
N THR A 172 -4.01 -12.52 -22.63
CA THR A 172 -3.45 -11.19 -22.95
C THR A 172 -1.95 -11.31 -23.26
N PRO A 173 -1.36 -10.35 -24.00
CA PRO A 173 0.08 -10.34 -24.24
C PRO A 173 0.91 -10.33 -22.96
N ALA A 174 0.42 -9.78 -21.87
CA ALA A 174 1.11 -9.72 -20.58
C ALA A 174 1.38 -11.13 -19.99
N PHE A 175 0.56 -12.13 -20.34
CA PHE A 175 0.69 -13.51 -19.88
C PHE A 175 1.15 -14.48 -20.98
N THR A 176 1.66 -13.99 -22.10
CA THR A 176 2.08 -14.85 -23.23
C THR A 176 3.55 -14.60 -23.58
N PRO A 177 4.46 -15.61 -23.38
CA PRO A 177 4.25 -16.91 -22.72
C PRO A 177 4.13 -16.81 -21.20
N ASN A 178 3.41 -17.75 -20.57
CA ASN A 178 3.25 -17.76 -19.12
C ASN A 178 4.09 -18.87 -18.46
N PHE A 179 5.37 -18.59 -18.23
CA PHE A 179 6.27 -19.48 -17.49
C PHE A 179 6.24 -19.23 -15.98
N ASN A 180 5.89 -18.02 -15.56
CA ASN A 180 5.78 -17.64 -14.16
C ASN A 180 4.66 -16.61 -14.00
N PHE A 181 3.51 -17.05 -13.52
CA PHE A 181 2.33 -16.24 -13.35
C PHE A 181 2.60 -14.99 -12.48
N VAL A 182 3.25 -15.15 -11.33
CA VAL A 182 3.51 -14.03 -10.39
C VAL A 182 4.43 -13.01 -11.02
N SER A 183 5.46 -13.44 -11.74
CA SER A 183 6.36 -12.53 -12.46
C SER A 183 5.63 -11.76 -13.54
N ASN A 184 4.77 -12.43 -14.34
CA ASN A 184 3.98 -11.76 -15.35
C ASN A 184 2.97 -10.78 -14.74
N LEU A 185 2.30 -11.17 -13.66
CA LEU A 185 1.36 -10.30 -12.95
C LEU A 185 2.04 -9.02 -12.46
N VAL A 186 3.20 -9.15 -11.81
CA VAL A 186 3.88 -8.00 -11.20
C VAL A 186 4.61 -7.13 -12.23
N TYR A 187 5.25 -7.71 -13.25
CA TYR A 187 6.14 -6.93 -14.14
C TYR A 187 5.54 -6.60 -15.50
N ALA A 188 4.61 -7.40 -16.01
CA ALA A 188 4.04 -7.22 -17.35
C ALA A 188 2.60 -6.74 -17.35
N ALA A 189 1.78 -7.14 -16.38
CA ALA A 189 0.37 -6.81 -16.30
C ALA A 189 0.10 -5.44 -15.62
N ASN A 190 -1.16 -5.03 -15.65
CA ASN A 190 -1.75 -3.92 -14.91
C ASN A 190 -3.22 -4.26 -14.59
N GLY A 191 -3.96 -3.37 -13.92
CA GLY A 191 -5.34 -3.61 -13.51
C GLY A 191 -6.31 -4.00 -14.62
N SER A 192 -6.00 -3.68 -15.89
CA SER A 192 -6.86 -4.06 -17.03
C SER A 192 -6.91 -5.58 -17.29
N CYS A 193 -5.99 -6.36 -16.69
CA CYS A 193 -6.04 -7.82 -16.76
C CYS A 193 -7.07 -8.45 -15.81
N VAL A 194 -7.62 -7.70 -14.87
CA VAL A 194 -8.65 -8.18 -13.94
C VAL A 194 -9.98 -8.26 -14.68
N ASP A 195 -10.54 -9.46 -14.76
CA ASP A 195 -11.80 -9.72 -15.42
C ASP A 195 -12.99 -9.61 -14.47
N THR A 196 -12.89 -10.22 -13.31
CA THR A 196 -13.96 -10.29 -12.32
C THR A 196 -13.42 -9.98 -10.93
N VAL A 197 -14.17 -9.20 -10.16
CA VAL A 197 -13.88 -8.89 -8.76
C VAL A 197 -15.01 -9.37 -7.88
N ILE A 198 -14.68 -10.15 -6.87
CA ILE A 198 -15.59 -10.66 -5.85
C ILE A 198 -15.15 -10.12 -4.50
N CYS A 199 -16.08 -9.57 -3.73
CA CYS A 199 -15.83 -9.10 -2.37
C CYS A 199 -16.88 -9.67 -1.42
N ASP A 200 -16.42 -10.34 -0.37
CA ASP A 200 -17.28 -11.05 0.59
C ASP A 200 -18.32 -11.97 -0.11
N GLY A 201 -17.86 -12.67 -1.17
CA GLY A 201 -18.68 -13.57 -1.98
C GLY A 201 -19.64 -12.86 -2.95
N LYS A 202 -19.64 -11.53 -3.06
CA LYS A 202 -20.48 -10.76 -3.98
C LYS A 202 -19.66 -10.31 -5.18
N ILE A 203 -20.18 -10.54 -6.38
CA ILE A 203 -19.55 -10.05 -7.61
C ILE A 203 -19.78 -8.54 -7.71
N LEU A 204 -18.69 -7.78 -7.72
CA LEU A 204 -18.69 -6.31 -7.86
C LEU A 204 -18.35 -5.85 -9.28
N MET A 205 -17.55 -6.64 -10.00
CA MET A 205 -17.20 -6.44 -11.40
C MET A 205 -17.23 -7.80 -12.10
N GLN A 206 -17.74 -7.87 -13.31
CA GLN A 206 -17.72 -9.05 -14.16
C GLN A 206 -17.53 -8.66 -15.62
N ASP A 207 -16.75 -9.46 -16.37
CA ASP A 207 -16.39 -9.16 -17.77
C ASP A 207 -15.84 -7.71 -17.94
N LYS A 208 -15.06 -7.27 -16.92
CA LYS A 208 -14.48 -5.90 -16.83
C LYS A 208 -15.52 -4.78 -16.77
N LYS A 209 -16.75 -5.09 -16.37
CA LYS A 209 -17.85 -4.12 -16.23
C LYS A 209 -18.28 -3.98 -14.79
N VAL A 210 -18.34 -2.75 -14.30
CA VAL A 210 -18.88 -2.38 -12.99
C VAL A 210 -20.30 -1.86 -13.17
N PRO A 211 -21.30 -2.40 -12.45
CA PRO A 211 -22.66 -1.90 -12.53
C PRO A 211 -22.73 -0.40 -12.19
N GLY A 212 -23.38 0.40 -13.06
CA GLY A 212 -23.53 1.84 -12.86
C GLY A 212 -22.31 2.69 -13.16
N GLU A 213 -21.24 2.14 -13.75
CA GLU A 213 -19.99 2.84 -14.01
C GLU A 213 -20.19 4.09 -14.89
N GLU A 214 -21.00 4.00 -15.94
CA GLU A 214 -21.28 5.13 -16.84
C GLU A 214 -21.93 6.31 -16.11
N GLU A 215 -22.96 6.06 -15.30
CA GLU A 215 -23.63 7.07 -14.47
C GLU A 215 -22.67 7.70 -13.45
N ILE A 216 -21.82 6.88 -12.81
CA ILE A 216 -20.80 7.36 -11.85
C ILE A 216 -19.80 8.28 -12.57
N MET A 217 -19.32 7.92 -13.76
CA MET A 217 -18.38 8.75 -14.54
C MET A 217 -19.00 10.07 -14.96
N GLU A 218 -20.24 10.06 -15.48
CA GLU A 218 -20.96 11.29 -15.88
C GLU A 218 -21.15 12.23 -14.68
N HIS A 219 -21.66 11.71 -13.57
CA HIS A 219 -21.90 12.51 -12.38
C HIS A 219 -20.60 13.06 -11.76
N THR A 220 -19.54 12.26 -11.76
CA THR A 220 -18.23 12.70 -11.27
C THR A 220 -17.65 13.80 -12.12
N ALA A 221 -17.75 13.69 -13.46
CA ALA A 221 -17.30 14.72 -14.38
C ALA A 221 -18.07 16.03 -14.17
N GLU A 222 -19.39 15.96 -14.02
CA GLU A 222 -20.24 17.13 -13.76
C GLU A 222 -19.83 17.86 -12.46
N LEU A 223 -19.65 17.11 -11.36
CA LEU A 223 -19.22 17.68 -10.08
C LEU A 223 -17.82 18.28 -10.15
N ALA A 224 -16.87 17.60 -10.78
CA ALA A 224 -15.51 18.09 -10.92
C ALA A 224 -15.45 19.41 -11.73
N TYR A 225 -16.22 19.51 -12.81
CA TYR A 225 -16.28 20.74 -13.59
C TYR A 225 -16.94 21.89 -12.84
N LYS A 226 -17.93 21.64 -11.97
CA LYS A 226 -18.50 22.67 -11.10
C LYS A 226 -17.45 23.19 -10.13
N LEU A 227 -16.70 22.31 -9.45
CA LEU A 227 -15.67 22.70 -8.49
C LEU A 227 -14.55 23.57 -9.08
N VAL A 228 -14.20 23.36 -10.36
CA VAL A 228 -13.13 24.13 -11.03
C VAL A 228 -13.63 25.45 -11.62
N ARG A 229 -14.92 25.55 -11.93
CA ARG A 229 -15.52 26.75 -12.58
C ARG A 229 -16.08 27.76 -11.60
N GLU A 230 -16.34 27.37 -10.37
CA GLU A 230 -16.77 28.27 -9.30
C GLU A 230 -15.52 28.72 -8.51
N PRO A 231 -15.11 30.01 -8.58
CA PRO A 231 -13.95 30.53 -7.85
C PRO A 231 -14.21 30.62 -6.33
#